data_fb7fb15db2d2307c7700822cda193521
#
_entry.id   fb7fb15db2d2307c7700822cda193521
#
_cell.length_a   1.000
_cell.length_b   1.000
_cell.length_c   1.000
_cell.angle_alpha   90.00
_cell.angle_beta   90.00
_cell.angle_gamma   90.00
#
_symmetry.space_group_name_H-M   'P 1'
#
loop_
_entity.id
_entity.type
_entity.pdbx_description
1 polymer ?
#
loop_
_entity_poly.entity_id
_entity_poly.type
_entity_poly.pdbx_seq_one_letter_code
_entity_poly.pdbx_strand_id
1 'polypeptide(L)'
;MPKLGMAPIRRKQLVEAAIAAIHAHGFANATVARIAAQAGISAGMVHHYFKDKDELLFATMRHLLAELRADAVERLSRTAEPTERIRAIIDACFGDAQFDEQVFSAWLALYGN
;
A
#
# COMPACT_ATOMS: atom_id res chain seq x y z
N MET A 1 7.91 24.11 11.89
CA MET A 1 8.11 23.18 10.79
C MET A 1 6.95 22.22 10.57
N PRO A 2 5.73 22.69 10.64
CA PRO A 2 4.58 21.80 10.47
C PRO A 2 4.57 21.07 9.12
N LYS A 3 5.22 21.65 8.13
CA LYS A 3 5.27 21.05 6.78
C LYS A 3 6.00 19.71 6.72
N LEU A 4 6.89 19.44 7.66
CA LEU A 4 7.61 18.15 7.71
C LEU A 4 6.67 16.98 7.97
N GLY A 5 5.58 17.20 8.72
CA GLY A 5 4.59 16.17 8.96
C GLY A 5 3.61 15.95 7.81
N MET A 6 3.48 16.94 6.91
CA MET A 6 2.49 16.87 5.82
C MET A 6 2.96 16.00 4.66
N ALA A 7 4.23 16.00 4.30
CA ALA A 7 4.71 15.22 3.17
C ALA A 7 4.52 13.72 3.37
N PRO A 8 4.88 13.12 4.52
CA PRO A 8 4.58 11.69 4.75
C PRO A 8 3.09 11.39 4.75
N ILE A 9 2.26 12.27 5.30
CA ILE A 9 0.80 12.10 5.31
C ILE A 9 0.26 12.11 3.90
N ARG A 10 0.68 13.06 3.06
CA ARG A 10 0.24 13.15 1.66
C ARG A 10 0.70 11.94 0.85
N ARG A 11 1.93 11.48 1.05
CA ARG A 11 2.44 10.29 0.36
C ARG A 11 1.61 9.07 0.72
N LYS A 12 1.27 8.90 1.99
CA LYS A 12 0.43 7.80 2.44
C LYS A 12 -0.97 7.88 1.82
N GLN A 13 -1.57 9.07 1.80
CA GLN A 13 -2.88 9.26 1.19
C GLN A 13 -2.87 8.89 -0.29
N LEU A 14 -1.80 9.24 -1.01
CA LEU A 14 -1.67 8.92 -2.42
C LEU A 14 -1.48 7.42 -2.66
N VAL A 15 -0.71 6.76 -1.81
CA VAL A 15 -0.54 5.31 -1.87
C VAL A 15 -1.88 4.61 -1.63
N GLU A 16 -2.62 5.03 -0.63
CA GLU A 16 -3.94 4.47 -0.33
C GLU A 16 -4.94 4.74 -1.47
N ALA A 17 -4.87 5.92 -2.06
CA ALA A 17 -5.69 6.27 -3.22
C ALA A 17 -5.32 5.43 -4.44
N ALA A 18 -4.04 5.12 -4.63
CA ALA A 18 -3.58 4.23 -5.71
C ALA A 18 -4.15 2.83 -5.53
N ILE A 19 -4.14 2.28 -4.32
CA ILE A 19 -4.71 0.98 -4.02
C ILE A 19 -6.21 0.96 -4.36
N ALA A 20 -6.94 1.98 -3.94
CA ALA A 20 -8.37 2.11 -4.20
C ALA A 20 -8.66 2.24 -5.70
N ALA A 21 -7.86 3.03 -6.42
CA ALA A 21 -8.03 3.22 -7.85
C ALA A 21 -7.75 1.93 -8.63
N ILE A 22 -6.73 1.17 -8.25
CA ILE A 22 -6.42 -0.13 -8.86
C ILE A 22 -7.59 -1.09 -8.65
N HIS A 23 -8.15 -1.12 -7.45
CA HIS A 23 -9.30 -1.98 -7.16
C HIS A 23 -10.52 -1.57 -8.00
N ALA A 24 -10.80 -0.27 -8.09
CA ALA A 24 -11.99 0.23 -8.78
C ALA A 24 -11.89 0.13 -10.31
N HIS A 25 -10.71 0.36 -10.87
CA HIS A 25 -10.55 0.55 -12.33
C HIS A 25 -9.59 -0.45 -12.98
N GLY A 26 -8.88 -1.26 -12.21
CA GLY A 26 -7.81 -2.11 -12.70
C GLY A 26 -6.50 -1.32 -12.86
N PHE A 27 -5.40 -2.06 -12.99
CA PHE A 27 -4.06 -1.48 -13.02
C PHE A 27 -3.88 -0.48 -14.18
N ALA A 28 -4.24 -0.90 -15.39
CA ALA A 28 -4.03 -0.09 -16.59
C ALA A 28 -4.81 1.23 -16.55
N ASN A 29 -5.97 1.22 -15.91
CA ASN A 29 -6.86 2.37 -15.85
C ASN A 29 -6.69 3.22 -14.58
N ALA A 30 -5.80 2.83 -13.68
CA ALA A 30 -5.47 3.59 -12.48
C ALA A 30 -4.48 4.70 -12.86
N THR A 31 -4.96 5.69 -13.60
CA THR A 31 -4.14 6.82 -14.07
C THR A 31 -3.85 7.79 -12.92
N VAL A 32 -2.82 8.63 -13.10
CA VAL A 32 -2.52 9.69 -12.13
C VAL A 32 -3.75 10.57 -11.89
N ALA A 33 -4.51 10.90 -12.94
CA ALA A 33 -5.72 11.70 -12.80
C ALA A 33 -6.77 11.02 -11.90
N ARG A 34 -6.97 9.72 -12.07
CA ARG A 34 -7.92 8.96 -11.24
C ARG A 34 -7.46 8.81 -9.81
N ILE A 35 -6.16 8.58 -9.62
CA ILE A 35 -5.58 8.52 -8.27
C ILE A 35 -5.73 9.87 -7.57
N ALA A 36 -5.44 10.95 -8.27
CA ALA A 36 -5.62 12.30 -7.74
C ALA A 36 -7.07 12.56 -7.33
N ALA A 37 -8.01 12.19 -8.20
CA ALA A 37 -9.45 12.34 -7.91
C ALA A 37 -9.84 11.51 -6.68
N GLN A 38 -9.33 10.29 -6.58
CA GLN A 38 -9.58 9.42 -5.42
C GLN A 38 -9.05 10.03 -4.13
N ALA A 39 -7.91 10.71 -4.18
CA ALA A 39 -7.29 11.37 -3.04
C ALA A 39 -7.87 12.75 -2.75
N GLY A 40 -8.68 13.29 -3.66
CA GLY A 40 -9.26 14.63 -3.51
C GLY A 40 -8.27 15.77 -3.76
N ILE A 41 -7.25 15.53 -4.59
CA ILE A 41 -6.24 16.55 -4.92
C ILE A 41 -6.07 16.64 -6.44
N SER A 42 -5.30 17.63 -6.90
CA SER A 42 -5.04 17.81 -8.33
C SER A 42 -3.93 16.87 -8.80
N ALA A 43 -3.91 16.57 -10.11
CA ALA A 43 -2.83 15.79 -10.72
C ALA A 43 -1.47 16.48 -10.54
N GLY A 44 -1.44 17.82 -10.60
CA GLY A 44 -0.21 18.58 -10.34
C GLY A 44 0.33 18.35 -8.95
N MET A 45 -0.56 18.21 -7.95
CA MET A 45 -0.16 17.93 -6.59
C MET A 45 0.44 16.52 -6.47
N VAL A 46 -0.11 15.54 -7.21
CA VAL A 46 0.48 14.20 -7.25
C VAL A 46 1.91 14.26 -7.77
N HIS A 47 2.15 15.00 -8.85
CA HIS A 47 3.48 15.15 -9.44
C HIS A 47 4.47 15.89 -8.53
N HIS A 48 3.96 16.61 -7.54
CA HIS A 48 4.81 17.23 -6.53
C HIS A 48 5.46 16.17 -5.62
N TYR A 49 4.80 15.05 -5.41
CA TYR A 49 5.26 13.98 -4.51
C TYR A 49 5.85 12.79 -5.26
N PHE A 50 5.36 12.48 -6.44
CA PHE A 50 5.80 11.35 -7.25
C PHE A 50 6.03 11.80 -8.68
N LYS A 51 7.19 11.48 -9.19
CA LYS A 51 7.62 11.90 -10.53
C LYS A 51 6.66 11.40 -11.62
N ASP A 52 6.24 10.15 -11.50
CA ASP A 52 5.36 9.51 -12.48
C ASP A 52 4.56 8.37 -11.81
N LYS A 53 3.73 7.71 -12.59
CA LYS A 53 2.91 6.59 -12.12
C LYS A 53 3.77 5.45 -11.60
N ASP A 54 4.88 5.14 -12.26
CA ASP A 54 5.75 4.04 -11.84
C ASP A 54 6.34 4.27 -10.45
N GLU A 55 6.77 5.49 -10.15
CA GLU A 55 7.27 5.84 -8.84
C GLU A 55 6.18 5.68 -7.76
N LEU A 56 4.96 6.12 -8.07
CA LEU A 56 3.83 5.96 -7.17
C LEU A 56 3.49 4.49 -6.95
N LEU A 57 3.49 3.68 -7.99
CA LEU A 57 3.23 2.24 -7.88
C LEU A 57 4.33 1.52 -7.10
N PHE A 58 5.58 1.93 -7.28
CA PHE A 58 6.68 1.39 -6.50
C PHE A 58 6.50 1.72 -5.01
N ALA A 59 6.12 2.95 -4.70
CA ALA A 59 5.83 3.36 -3.32
C ALA A 59 4.64 2.56 -2.74
N THR A 60 3.64 2.27 -3.56
CA THR A 60 2.49 1.46 -3.16
C THR A 60 2.92 0.04 -2.79
N MET A 61 3.78 -0.59 -3.60
CA MET A 61 4.31 -1.91 -3.29
C MET A 61 5.11 -1.90 -1.98
N ARG A 62 5.95 -0.89 -1.80
CA ARG A 62 6.74 -0.76 -0.57
C ARG A 62 5.86 -0.58 0.66
N HIS A 63 4.77 0.17 0.51
CA HIS A 63 3.80 0.35 1.59
C HIS A 63 3.14 -0.98 1.99
N LEU A 64 2.69 -1.76 1.00
CA LEU A 64 2.07 -3.07 1.26
C LEU A 64 3.04 -4.03 1.93
N LEU A 65 4.30 -4.04 1.47
CA LEU A 65 5.34 -4.87 2.10
C LEU A 65 5.65 -4.42 3.53
N ALA A 66 5.66 -3.10 3.77
CA ALA A 66 5.91 -2.58 5.11
C ALA A 66 4.79 -2.94 6.08
N GLU A 67 3.55 -2.93 5.62
CA GLU A 67 2.41 -3.34 6.46
C GLU A 67 2.48 -4.83 6.78
N LEU A 68 2.79 -5.66 5.79
CA LEU A 68 2.96 -7.09 5.98
C LEU A 68 4.08 -7.37 6.99
N ARG A 69 5.21 -6.69 6.83
CA ARG A 69 6.34 -6.83 7.74
C ARG A 69 5.98 -6.42 9.16
N ALA A 70 5.30 -5.29 9.31
CA ALA A 70 4.89 -4.80 10.63
C ALA A 70 3.95 -5.79 11.33
N ASP A 71 3.01 -6.36 10.62
CA ASP A 71 2.10 -7.37 11.15
C ASP A 71 2.86 -8.63 11.56
N ALA A 72 3.78 -9.10 10.73
CA ALA A 72 4.60 -10.27 11.03
C ALA A 72 5.47 -10.04 12.28
N VAL A 73 6.12 -8.88 12.36
CA VAL A 73 6.97 -8.53 13.51
C VAL A 73 6.14 -8.48 14.80
N GLU A 74 4.96 -7.87 14.75
CA GLU A 74 4.09 -7.80 15.91
C GLU A 74 3.67 -9.19 16.38
N ARG A 75 3.25 -10.05 15.47
CA ARG A 75 2.85 -11.42 15.79
C ARG A 75 4.01 -12.22 16.38
N LEU A 76 5.20 -12.07 15.80
CA LEU A 76 6.40 -12.75 16.29
C LEU A 76 6.82 -12.26 17.68
N SER A 77 6.52 -11.00 18.02
CA SER A 77 6.86 -10.47 19.35
C SER A 77 6.05 -11.08 20.47
N ARG A 78 4.93 -11.75 20.15
CA ARG A 78 4.01 -12.32 21.13
C ARG A 78 4.41 -13.73 21.60
N THR A 79 5.36 -14.37 20.92
CA THR A 79 5.73 -15.73 21.24
C THR A 79 7.20 -16.01 20.95
N ALA A 80 7.81 -16.88 21.75
CA ALA A 80 9.16 -17.37 21.53
C ALA A 80 9.18 -18.85 21.09
N GLU A 81 8.02 -19.51 21.13
CA GLU A 81 7.91 -20.93 20.77
C GLU A 81 8.02 -21.11 19.25
N PRO A 82 8.94 -21.97 18.74
CA PRO A 82 9.20 -22.06 17.31
C PRO A 82 7.99 -22.37 16.44
N THR A 83 7.15 -23.30 16.84
CA THR A 83 5.95 -23.67 16.07
C THR A 83 4.97 -22.50 15.99
N GLU A 84 4.79 -21.78 17.10
CA GLU A 84 3.92 -20.62 17.14
C GLU A 84 4.49 -19.46 16.30
N ARG A 85 5.82 -19.34 16.24
CA ARG A 85 6.47 -18.32 15.41
C ARG A 85 6.24 -18.60 13.91
N ILE A 86 6.34 -19.87 13.50
CA ILE A 86 6.04 -20.27 12.12
C ILE A 86 4.57 -19.96 11.80
N ARG A 87 3.67 -20.32 12.71
CA ARG A 87 2.24 -20.02 12.54
C ARG A 87 2.00 -18.53 12.42
N ALA A 88 2.68 -17.71 13.22
CA ALA A 88 2.56 -16.26 13.18
C ALA A 88 2.92 -15.69 11.80
N ILE A 89 3.97 -16.20 11.17
CA ILE A 89 4.38 -15.78 9.82
C ILE A 89 3.31 -16.16 8.81
N ILE A 90 2.80 -17.39 8.88
CA ILE A 90 1.73 -17.85 7.99
C ILE A 90 0.48 -17.00 8.15
N ASP A 91 0.09 -16.71 9.40
CA ASP A 91 -1.10 -15.89 9.68
C ASP A 91 -0.92 -14.46 9.16
N ALA A 92 0.29 -13.91 9.23
CA ALA A 92 0.57 -12.59 8.68
C ALA A 92 0.41 -12.58 7.15
N CYS A 93 0.90 -13.63 6.47
CA CYS A 93 0.83 -13.73 5.02
C CYS A 93 -0.59 -13.99 4.51
N PHE A 94 -1.41 -14.73 5.27
CA PHE A 94 -2.73 -15.18 4.85
C PHE A 94 -3.86 -14.69 5.75
N GLY A 95 -3.58 -13.69 6.61
CA GLY A 95 -4.60 -13.11 7.49
C GLY A 95 -5.51 -12.13 6.77
N ASP A 96 -6.48 -11.63 7.51
CA ASP A 96 -7.53 -10.75 6.98
C ASP A 96 -6.97 -9.50 6.29
N ALA A 97 -5.88 -8.93 6.81
CA ALA A 97 -5.29 -7.73 6.23
C ALA A 97 -4.80 -7.95 4.79
N GLN A 98 -4.25 -9.15 4.49
CA GLN A 98 -3.76 -9.48 3.16
C GLN A 98 -4.87 -9.92 2.22
N PHE A 99 -5.96 -10.44 2.77
CA PHE A 99 -7.14 -10.84 1.99
C PHE A 99 -8.23 -9.78 1.97
N ASP A 100 -7.96 -8.58 2.48
CA ASP A 100 -8.81 -7.43 2.20
C ASP A 100 -8.91 -7.27 0.68
N GLU A 101 -10.11 -7.02 0.20
CA GLU A 101 -10.39 -7.03 -1.24
C GLU A 101 -9.50 -6.05 -2.02
N GLN A 102 -9.31 -4.85 -1.50
CA GLN A 102 -8.46 -3.85 -2.17
C GLN A 102 -6.99 -4.24 -2.15
N VAL A 103 -6.49 -4.73 -1.04
CA VAL A 103 -5.10 -5.17 -0.91
C VAL A 103 -4.83 -6.35 -1.83
N PHE A 104 -5.73 -7.32 -1.86
CA PHE A 104 -5.61 -8.48 -2.74
C PHE A 104 -5.58 -8.08 -4.22
N SER A 105 -6.49 -7.18 -4.61
CA SER A 105 -6.52 -6.64 -5.97
C SER A 105 -5.21 -5.93 -6.33
N ALA A 106 -4.66 -5.15 -5.39
CA ALA A 106 -3.40 -4.44 -5.61
C ALA A 106 -2.24 -5.42 -5.81
N TRP A 107 -2.15 -6.47 -4.97
CA TRP A 107 -1.11 -7.47 -5.13
C TRP A 107 -1.18 -8.17 -6.48
N LEU A 108 -2.38 -8.60 -6.89
CA LEU A 108 -2.57 -9.26 -8.18
C LEU A 108 -2.17 -8.34 -9.33
N ALA A 109 -2.55 -7.08 -9.26
CA ALA A 109 -2.22 -6.10 -10.29
C ALA A 109 -0.71 -5.86 -10.38
N LEU A 110 -0.05 -5.72 -9.22
CA LEU A 110 1.40 -5.46 -9.18
C LEU A 110 2.21 -6.67 -9.63
N TYR A 111 1.76 -7.88 -9.30
CA TYR A 111 2.42 -9.11 -9.76
C TYR A 111 2.22 -9.35 -11.24
N GLY A 112 1.13 -8.89 -11.80
CA GLY A 112 0.81 -9.08 -13.21
C GLY A 112 1.59 -8.16 -14.16
N ASN A 113 2.38 -7.27 -13.60
CA ASN A 113 3.12 -6.27 -14.38
C ASN A 113 4.62 -6.19 -13.97
#